data_9e52732188e979253fa2f529dc4a6fce
#
_entry.id   9e52732188e979253fa2f529dc4a6fce
#
_cell.length_a   1.000
_cell.length_b   1.000
_cell.length_c   1.000
_cell.angle_alpha   90.00
_cell.angle_beta   90.00
_cell.angle_gamma   90.00
#
_symmetry.space_group_name_H-M   'P 1'
#
loop_
_entity.id
_entity.type
_entity.pdbx_description
1 polymer ?
#
loop_
_entity_poly.entity_id
_entity_poly.type
_entity_poly.pdbx_seq_one_letter_code
_entity_poly.pdbx_strand_id
1 'polypeptide(L)'
;MIEVNDKIRAKVEALPDSPGVYRWKDKDGRIIYVGKAKNLKNRVRSYVREDKNRSPKVAAMIRHADDLDITMTGSEMEALILECNLIKEMHPKYNISLRDDKSYPYVKITTGDEWPRIFVTRNIRRDDHAKYYGPFTDVGSLRKTLSVLRRYYPIRTCRSMKVPRPCLQYHLHLCCAPCFNYCTKEEYQRYVKTICDLFEGKSTELVKELQQKMEQASEALEYEKAAEFRNQIRAIQSVQQRQNIISNEGDFDVVGMARDGSHTGLEVFYIRYGRMVGKENFSIPESADEQDQDIITVFIKDFYAGNPMSVPKEIILPMLPKDSELLLEWLKQIKGTEVKMIVPERGFKRKLKDMAMANAKKYLSDKKLQWEYQDAREQGAVKKLKELLNLPRLPERMECFDISHNQGAETTGSMAVFEHGRPAKSEYRKFKLVTTQGHADDFKSMAEVMQRRYGNRKDWPEPDLIVLDGGLGQLHAALPVIRNAGCNAPVIGLAKRIEEIYVEGSDVPVVLDHQLLQFIRDEAHRFVITYHRSWTNKRNTESILDHVEGIGPTRRNALWHAFRSLDEMKKATEEELASVPGMNKKAAANLYRFFRLRKDEKQMVIAGIHADPSGANQP
;
A
#
# COMPACT_ATOMS: atom_id res chain seq x y z
N MET A 1 -40.63 0.76 0.60
CA MET A 1 -40.20 1.88 -0.29
C MET A 1 -38.93 2.45 0.31
N ILE A 2 -37.87 2.59 -0.48
CA ILE A 2 -36.66 3.29 -0.02
C ILE A 2 -36.95 4.77 -0.27
N GLU A 3 -37.26 5.52 0.78
CA GLU A 3 -37.45 6.97 0.69
C GLU A 3 -36.09 7.62 0.43
N VAL A 4 -35.91 8.14 -0.76
CA VAL A 4 -34.76 8.99 -1.10
C VAL A 4 -35.05 10.38 -0.55
N ASN A 5 -34.11 10.96 0.18
CA ASN A 5 -34.18 12.31 0.74
C ASN A 5 -34.53 13.35 -0.35
N ASP A 6 -35.44 14.28 -0.04
CA ASP A 6 -35.89 15.34 -0.96
C ASP A 6 -34.73 16.20 -1.49
N LYS A 7 -33.69 16.40 -0.69
CA LYS A 7 -32.46 17.07 -1.07
C LYS A 7 -31.75 16.36 -2.27
N ILE A 8 -31.68 15.03 -2.22
CA ILE A 8 -31.11 14.23 -3.31
C ILE A 8 -32.01 14.31 -4.54
N ARG A 9 -33.33 14.23 -4.41
CA ARG A 9 -34.28 14.35 -5.53
C ARG A 9 -34.12 15.67 -6.28
N ALA A 10 -34.09 16.80 -5.56
CA ALA A 10 -33.88 18.11 -6.15
C ALA A 10 -32.55 18.22 -6.91
N LYS A 11 -31.46 17.69 -6.33
CA LYS A 11 -30.15 17.66 -7.00
C LYS A 11 -30.17 16.80 -8.26
N VAL A 12 -30.82 15.63 -8.24
CA VAL A 12 -30.90 14.72 -9.39
C VAL A 12 -31.67 15.32 -10.56
N GLU A 13 -32.70 16.14 -10.30
CA GLU A 13 -33.44 16.85 -11.35
C GLU A 13 -32.64 17.94 -12.03
N ALA A 14 -31.76 18.59 -11.27
CA ALA A 14 -30.88 19.67 -11.74
C ALA A 14 -29.59 19.17 -12.42
N LEU A 15 -29.38 17.85 -12.56
CA LEU A 15 -28.17 17.30 -13.13
C LEU A 15 -28.04 17.62 -14.63
N PRO A 16 -26.80 17.92 -15.09
CA PRO A 16 -26.51 18.18 -16.49
C PRO A 16 -26.48 16.89 -17.33
N ASP A 17 -26.79 17.00 -18.62
CA ASP A 17 -26.66 15.93 -19.62
C ASP A 17 -25.23 15.89 -20.19
N SER A 18 -24.22 15.76 -19.31
CA SER A 18 -22.80 15.75 -19.66
C SER A 18 -22.07 14.57 -19.02
N PRO A 19 -20.90 14.17 -19.56
CA PRO A 19 -20.06 13.18 -18.88
C PRO A 19 -19.49 13.73 -17.57
N GLY A 20 -19.20 12.84 -16.62
CA GLY A 20 -18.63 13.23 -15.35
C GLY A 20 -18.61 12.13 -14.30
N VAL A 21 -18.21 12.51 -13.11
CA VAL A 21 -18.12 11.65 -11.93
C VAL A 21 -19.10 12.15 -10.87
N TYR A 22 -19.83 11.21 -10.27
CA TYR A 22 -20.76 11.46 -9.16
C TYR A 22 -20.26 10.76 -7.90
N ARG A 23 -20.52 11.39 -6.73
CA ARG A 23 -20.08 10.93 -5.41
C ARG A 23 -21.26 10.97 -4.45
N TRP A 24 -21.60 9.81 -3.91
CA TRP A 24 -22.61 9.70 -2.86
C TRP A 24 -21.96 9.92 -1.51
N LYS A 25 -22.57 10.72 -0.66
CA LYS A 25 -22.12 11.03 0.70
C LYS A 25 -23.11 10.56 1.75
N ASP A 26 -22.60 10.15 2.91
CA ASP A 26 -23.39 9.86 4.09
C ASP A 26 -23.74 11.13 4.89
N LYS A 27 -24.44 10.96 6.00
CA LYS A 27 -24.84 12.05 6.91
C LYS A 27 -23.65 12.80 7.52
N ASP A 28 -22.51 12.14 7.64
CA ASP A 28 -21.27 12.74 8.15
C ASP A 28 -20.47 13.46 7.05
N GLY A 29 -20.97 13.51 5.82
CA GLY A 29 -20.32 14.10 4.65
C GLY A 29 -19.22 13.23 4.05
N ARG A 30 -19.06 11.97 4.48
CA ARG A 30 -18.07 11.04 3.95
C ARG A 30 -18.54 10.48 2.62
N ILE A 31 -17.63 10.36 1.66
CA ILE A 31 -17.92 9.74 0.37
C ILE A 31 -18.02 8.23 0.56
N ILE A 32 -19.19 7.67 0.27
CA ILE A 32 -19.49 6.24 0.39
C ILE A 32 -19.48 5.50 -0.94
N TYR A 33 -19.60 6.22 -2.07
CA TYR A 33 -19.53 5.65 -3.41
C TYR A 33 -19.10 6.69 -4.42
N VAL A 34 -18.31 6.29 -5.41
CA VAL A 34 -17.88 7.09 -6.57
C VAL A 34 -18.22 6.32 -7.84
N GLY A 35 -18.74 6.99 -8.85
CA GLY A 35 -19.01 6.36 -10.15
C GLY A 35 -18.90 7.34 -11.31
N LYS A 36 -18.49 6.82 -12.47
CA LYS A 36 -18.49 7.58 -13.73
C LYS A 36 -19.84 7.52 -14.44
N ALA A 37 -20.11 8.52 -15.26
CA ALA A 37 -21.25 8.51 -16.17
C ALA A 37 -20.87 9.14 -17.51
N LYS A 38 -21.35 8.55 -18.61
CA LYS A 38 -21.37 9.19 -19.92
C LYS A 38 -22.41 10.33 -19.95
N ASN A 39 -23.50 10.16 -19.19
CA ASN A 39 -24.53 11.15 -18.94
C ASN A 39 -24.90 11.10 -17.46
N LEU A 40 -24.51 12.14 -16.71
CA LEU A 40 -24.71 12.22 -15.26
C LEU A 40 -26.18 12.10 -14.88
N LYS A 41 -27.06 12.84 -15.58
CA LYS A 41 -28.49 12.86 -15.30
C LYS A 41 -29.14 11.49 -15.44
N ASN A 42 -28.87 10.79 -16.56
CA ASN A 42 -29.46 9.48 -16.82
C ASN A 42 -28.93 8.43 -15.84
N ARG A 43 -27.63 8.45 -15.58
CA ARG A 43 -26.98 7.48 -14.69
C ARG A 43 -27.43 7.65 -13.24
N VAL A 44 -27.42 8.87 -12.72
CA VAL A 44 -27.80 9.11 -11.32
C VAL A 44 -29.29 8.89 -11.11
N ARG A 45 -30.14 9.26 -12.09
CA ARG A 45 -31.58 8.95 -12.02
C ARG A 45 -31.85 7.46 -11.93
N SER A 46 -31.04 6.59 -12.52
CA SER A 46 -31.21 5.13 -12.43
C SER A 46 -31.08 4.61 -11.01
N TYR A 47 -30.39 5.30 -10.13
CA TYR A 47 -30.27 4.94 -8.71
C TYR A 47 -31.50 5.40 -7.88
N VAL A 48 -32.22 6.40 -8.33
CA VAL A 48 -33.36 6.99 -7.60
C VAL A 48 -34.70 6.41 -8.05
N ARG A 49 -34.80 5.93 -9.30
CA ARG A 49 -36.02 5.29 -9.81
C ARG A 49 -36.33 4.02 -9.02
N GLU A 50 -37.60 3.77 -8.78
CA GLU A 50 -38.08 2.51 -8.19
C GLU A 50 -37.78 1.35 -9.14
N ASP A 51 -36.86 0.48 -8.76
CA ASP A 51 -36.55 -0.75 -9.47
C ASP A 51 -36.69 -1.92 -8.49
N LYS A 52 -37.60 -2.86 -8.81
CA LYS A 52 -37.82 -4.09 -8.03
C LYS A 52 -36.63 -5.05 -8.07
N ASN A 53 -35.76 -4.92 -9.07
CA ASN A 53 -34.57 -5.79 -9.28
C ASN A 53 -33.26 -5.13 -8.83
N ARG A 54 -33.33 -4.09 -7.98
CA ARG A 54 -32.13 -3.42 -7.49
C ARG A 54 -31.29 -4.34 -6.60
N SER A 55 -29.97 -4.36 -6.82
CA SER A 55 -29.08 -5.17 -5.99
C SER A 55 -29.12 -4.72 -4.52
N PRO A 56 -29.00 -5.67 -3.56
CA PRO A 56 -29.00 -5.35 -2.12
C PRO A 56 -27.96 -4.32 -1.73
N LYS A 57 -26.78 -4.34 -2.37
CA LYS A 57 -25.68 -3.39 -2.16
C LYS A 57 -26.08 -1.96 -2.56
N VAL A 58 -26.68 -1.78 -3.74
CA VAL A 58 -27.15 -0.47 -4.21
C VAL A 58 -28.28 0.03 -3.32
N ALA A 59 -29.17 -0.85 -2.89
CA ALA A 59 -30.24 -0.51 -1.96
C ALA A 59 -29.69 -0.06 -0.59
N ALA A 60 -28.66 -0.72 -0.07
CA ALA A 60 -27.97 -0.32 1.15
C ALA A 60 -27.23 1.02 0.99
N MET A 61 -26.54 1.21 -0.13
CA MET A 61 -25.84 2.46 -0.46
C MET A 61 -26.82 3.64 -0.45
N ILE A 62 -27.96 3.55 -1.14
CA ILE A 62 -28.95 4.63 -1.22
C ILE A 62 -29.59 4.92 0.16
N ARG A 63 -29.82 3.91 0.99
CA ARG A 63 -30.30 4.12 2.37
C ARG A 63 -29.33 4.91 3.24
N HIS A 64 -28.02 4.76 3.03
CA HIS A 64 -26.99 5.49 3.77
C HIS A 64 -26.63 6.82 3.13
N ALA A 65 -27.06 7.07 1.89
CA ALA A 65 -26.78 8.31 1.19
C ALA A 65 -27.64 9.47 1.72
N ASP A 66 -26.99 10.58 2.05
CA ASP A 66 -27.64 11.83 2.49
C ASP A 66 -27.43 12.97 1.50
N ASP A 67 -26.34 12.92 0.73
CA ASP A 67 -26.02 13.95 -0.25
C ASP A 67 -25.33 13.38 -1.50
N LEU A 68 -25.31 14.19 -2.56
CA LEU A 68 -24.71 13.88 -3.86
C LEU A 68 -23.89 15.07 -4.35
N ASP A 69 -22.63 14.82 -4.73
CA ASP A 69 -21.79 15.77 -5.45
C ASP A 69 -21.48 15.24 -6.85
N ILE A 70 -21.29 16.18 -7.76
CA ILE A 70 -20.85 15.87 -9.13
C ILE A 70 -19.62 16.68 -9.53
N THR A 71 -18.87 16.12 -10.47
CA THR A 71 -17.82 16.83 -11.21
C THR A 71 -18.01 16.55 -12.68
N MET A 72 -18.31 17.58 -13.47
CA MET A 72 -18.40 17.48 -14.93
C MET A 72 -17.01 17.33 -15.53
N THR A 73 -16.90 16.55 -16.60
CA THR A 73 -15.66 16.34 -17.37
C THR A 73 -15.90 16.63 -18.84
N GLY A 74 -14.85 16.92 -19.58
CA GLY A 74 -14.94 17.18 -21.03
C GLY A 74 -15.21 15.91 -21.85
N SER A 75 -14.88 14.72 -21.30
CA SER A 75 -15.05 13.45 -21.98
C SER A 75 -15.34 12.30 -20.99
N GLU A 76 -15.84 11.18 -21.52
CA GLU A 76 -16.03 9.95 -20.73
C GLU A 76 -14.69 9.37 -20.27
N MET A 77 -13.62 9.59 -21.04
CA MET A 77 -12.25 9.20 -20.69
C MET A 77 -11.75 9.95 -19.45
N GLU A 78 -11.94 11.26 -19.41
CA GLU A 78 -11.59 12.06 -18.24
C GLU A 78 -12.41 11.63 -17.01
N ALA A 79 -13.70 11.31 -17.20
CA ALA A 79 -14.54 10.77 -16.13
C ALA A 79 -13.98 9.45 -15.59
N LEU A 80 -13.51 8.54 -16.46
CA LEU A 80 -12.89 7.27 -16.07
C LEU A 80 -11.63 7.48 -15.24
N ILE A 81 -10.73 8.36 -15.68
CA ILE A 81 -9.47 8.67 -14.97
C ILE A 81 -9.77 9.31 -13.61
N LEU A 82 -10.71 10.25 -13.57
CA LEU A 82 -11.08 10.91 -12.32
C LEU A 82 -11.73 9.93 -11.33
N GLU A 83 -12.63 9.04 -11.81
CA GLU A 83 -13.23 7.97 -10.99
C GLU A 83 -12.15 7.09 -10.36
N CYS A 84 -11.19 6.59 -11.16
CA CYS A 84 -10.09 5.75 -10.66
C CYS A 84 -9.26 6.47 -9.57
N ASN A 85 -8.94 7.74 -9.78
CA ASN A 85 -8.16 8.51 -8.81
C ASN A 85 -8.93 8.73 -7.51
N LEU A 86 -10.21 9.09 -7.59
CA LEU A 86 -11.05 9.32 -6.43
C LEU A 86 -11.30 8.04 -5.62
N ILE A 87 -11.51 6.89 -6.28
CA ILE A 87 -11.65 5.60 -5.58
C ILE A 87 -10.37 5.25 -4.84
N LYS A 88 -9.19 5.45 -5.45
CA LYS A 88 -7.89 5.20 -4.80
C LYS A 88 -7.60 6.13 -3.63
N GLU A 89 -7.98 7.39 -3.72
CA GLU A 89 -7.72 8.38 -2.68
C GLU A 89 -8.67 8.23 -1.48
N MET A 90 -9.95 7.95 -1.76
CA MET A 90 -11.02 8.03 -0.76
C MET A 90 -11.45 6.68 -0.20
N HIS A 91 -11.12 5.57 -0.88
CA HIS A 91 -11.51 4.20 -0.50
C HIS A 91 -12.98 4.07 -0.09
N PRO A 92 -13.96 4.43 -0.97
CA PRO A 92 -15.37 4.48 -0.59
C PRO A 92 -15.90 3.09 -0.25
N LYS A 93 -16.74 3.01 0.79
CA LYS A 93 -17.26 1.75 1.35
C LYS A 93 -17.98 0.84 0.33
N TYR A 94 -18.71 1.44 -0.61
CA TYR A 94 -19.54 0.70 -1.59
C TYR A 94 -18.89 0.51 -2.96
N ASN A 95 -17.66 1.01 -3.17
CA ASN A 95 -16.91 0.65 -4.37
C ASN A 95 -16.24 -0.71 -4.22
N ILE A 96 -16.13 -1.42 -5.33
CA ILE A 96 -15.22 -2.57 -5.42
C ILE A 96 -13.82 -1.98 -5.53
N SER A 97 -12.86 -2.49 -4.76
CA SER A 97 -11.45 -2.13 -4.90
C SER A 97 -10.56 -3.34 -4.63
N LEU A 98 -9.45 -3.41 -5.34
CA LEU A 98 -8.39 -4.37 -5.04
C LEU A 98 -7.69 -3.91 -3.75
N ARG A 99 -7.67 -4.78 -2.73
CA ARG A 99 -7.04 -4.46 -1.43
C ARG A 99 -5.52 -4.52 -1.46
N ASP A 100 -4.92 -5.10 -2.51
CA ASP A 100 -3.47 -5.30 -2.65
C ASP A 100 -2.87 -4.23 -3.59
N ASP A 101 -2.20 -3.23 -3.00
CA ASP A 101 -1.44 -2.20 -3.73
C ASP A 101 0.05 -2.59 -3.78
N LYS A 102 0.33 -3.78 -4.31
CA LYS A 102 1.71 -4.31 -4.40
C LYS A 102 2.41 -3.74 -5.63
N SER A 103 3.50 -3.00 -5.43
CA SER A 103 4.41 -2.64 -6.50
C SER A 103 5.47 -3.74 -6.71
N TYR A 104 5.54 -4.26 -7.93
CA TYR A 104 6.48 -5.34 -8.27
C TYR A 104 7.87 -4.84 -8.62
N PRO A 105 8.91 -5.60 -8.30
CA PRO A 105 10.27 -5.30 -8.72
C PRO A 105 10.50 -5.63 -10.19
N TYR A 106 11.33 -4.79 -10.80
CA TYR A 106 11.88 -4.93 -12.15
C TYR A 106 13.39 -4.96 -12.06
N VAL A 107 14.02 -5.66 -13.00
CA VAL A 107 15.45 -5.50 -13.26
C VAL A 107 15.62 -4.30 -14.19
N LYS A 108 16.36 -3.31 -13.73
CA LYS A 108 16.74 -2.15 -14.53
C LYS A 108 18.17 -2.28 -14.98
N ILE A 109 18.41 -2.09 -16.29
CA ILE A 109 19.73 -1.96 -16.91
C ILE A 109 19.79 -0.58 -17.54
N THR A 110 20.72 0.27 -17.07
CA THR A 110 20.83 1.67 -17.52
C THR A 110 21.59 1.74 -18.84
N THR A 111 20.98 1.27 -19.91
CA THR A 111 21.61 1.17 -21.25
C THR A 111 21.96 2.53 -21.86
N GLY A 112 21.38 3.62 -21.37
CA GLY A 112 21.77 4.98 -21.75
C GLY A 112 23.04 5.50 -21.09
N ASP A 113 23.55 4.83 -20.04
CA ASP A 113 24.82 5.20 -19.41
C ASP A 113 25.99 4.70 -20.26
N GLU A 114 27.12 5.41 -20.25
CA GLU A 114 28.35 4.94 -20.88
C GLU A 114 28.79 3.59 -20.34
N TRP A 115 28.68 3.38 -19.06
CA TRP A 115 28.90 2.14 -18.33
C TRP A 115 27.58 1.70 -17.66
N PRO A 116 26.72 0.92 -18.32
CA PRO A 116 25.46 0.48 -17.78
C PRO A 116 25.59 -0.23 -16.44
N ARG A 117 24.62 -0.05 -15.54
CA ARG A 117 24.53 -0.80 -14.28
C ARG A 117 23.25 -1.63 -14.22
N ILE A 118 23.31 -2.72 -13.46
CA ILE A 118 22.16 -3.57 -13.20
C ILE A 118 21.73 -3.49 -11.74
N PHE A 119 20.43 -3.34 -11.49
CA PHE A 119 19.86 -3.36 -10.15
C PHE A 119 18.35 -3.62 -10.18
N VAL A 120 17.80 -4.01 -9.02
CA VAL A 120 16.36 -4.21 -8.85
C VAL A 120 15.72 -2.90 -8.41
N THR A 121 14.61 -2.53 -9.05
CA THR A 121 13.82 -1.33 -8.71
C THR A 121 12.33 -1.62 -8.79
N ARG A 122 11.54 -0.86 -8.04
CA ARG A 122 10.08 -0.83 -8.19
C ARG A 122 9.60 0.42 -8.92
N ASN A 123 10.50 1.41 -9.09
CA ASN A 123 10.19 2.65 -9.78
C ASN A 123 10.67 2.58 -11.22
N ILE A 124 9.74 2.64 -12.17
CA ILE A 124 10.01 2.71 -13.60
C ILE A 124 9.89 4.16 -14.06
N ARG A 125 10.83 4.61 -14.91
CA ARG A 125 10.80 5.94 -15.54
C ARG A 125 10.85 5.77 -17.06
N ARG A 126 10.06 6.57 -17.79
CA ARG A 126 10.01 6.49 -19.26
C ARG A 126 11.21 7.17 -19.93
N ASP A 127 11.75 8.22 -19.30
CA ASP A 127 12.68 9.16 -19.94
C ASP A 127 14.16 8.87 -19.64
N ASP A 128 14.50 7.69 -19.13
CA ASP A 128 15.87 7.41 -18.68
C ASP A 128 16.67 6.49 -19.60
N HIS A 129 16.18 6.21 -20.80
CA HIS A 129 16.83 5.36 -21.81
C HIS A 129 17.33 3.99 -21.26
N ALA A 130 16.68 3.49 -20.22
CA ALA A 130 17.02 2.23 -19.57
C ALA A 130 16.09 1.09 -20.03
N LYS A 131 16.60 -0.13 -20.03
CA LYS A 131 15.76 -1.32 -20.21
C LYS A 131 15.25 -1.83 -18.88
N TYR A 132 13.96 -2.18 -18.84
CA TYR A 132 13.28 -2.73 -17.69
C TYR A 132 12.74 -4.12 -18.02
N TYR A 133 13.03 -5.10 -17.19
CA TYR A 133 12.57 -6.47 -17.32
C TYR A 133 11.73 -6.85 -16.11
N GLY A 134 10.55 -7.43 -16.34
CA GLY A 134 9.59 -7.80 -15.29
C GLY A 134 8.14 -7.60 -15.74
N PRO A 135 7.18 -7.58 -14.82
CA PRO A 135 7.33 -7.63 -13.35
C PRO A 135 7.73 -9.01 -12.82
N PHE A 136 8.54 -9.05 -11.76
CA PHE A 136 8.92 -10.31 -11.10
C PHE A 136 8.17 -10.44 -9.76
N THR A 137 7.46 -11.53 -9.56
CA THR A 137 6.71 -11.79 -8.32
C THR A 137 7.58 -12.42 -7.23
N ASP A 138 8.63 -13.17 -7.61
CA ASP A 138 9.60 -13.78 -6.69
C ASP A 138 10.93 -13.02 -6.67
N VAL A 139 11.05 -12.10 -5.70
CA VAL A 139 12.27 -11.29 -5.49
C VAL A 139 13.47 -12.13 -5.05
N GLY A 140 13.22 -13.21 -4.31
CA GLY A 140 14.27 -14.12 -3.80
C GLY A 140 14.96 -14.84 -4.95
N SER A 141 14.18 -15.46 -5.83
CA SER A 141 14.69 -16.11 -7.05
C SER A 141 15.34 -15.12 -8.00
N LEU A 142 14.79 -13.91 -8.16
CA LEU A 142 15.38 -12.86 -8.98
C LEU A 142 16.78 -12.47 -8.49
N ARG A 143 16.95 -12.23 -7.19
CA ARG A 143 18.25 -11.88 -6.61
C ARG A 143 19.28 -13.01 -6.75
N LYS A 144 18.86 -14.26 -6.58
CA LYS A 144 19.72 -15.43 -6.82
C LYS A 144 20.16 -15.50 -8.30
N THR A 145 19.25 -15.29 -9.23
CA THR A 145 19.55 -15.23 -10.67
C THR A 145 20.55 -14.13 -11.00
N LEU A 146 20.34 -12.91 -10.50
CA LEU A 146 21.28 -11.80 -10.69
C LEU A 146 22.66 -12.07 -10.07
N SER A 147 22.71 -12.72 -8.91
CA SER A 147 23.97 -13.11 -8.26
C SER A 147 24.76 -14.12 -9.10
N VAL A 148 24.08 -15.10 -9.69
CA VAL A 148 24.70 -16.08 -10.61
C VAL A 148 25.20 -15.38 -11.86
N LEU A 149 24.37 -14.58 -12.50
CA LEU A 149 24.76 -13.87 -13.74
C LEU A 149 25.99 -12.97 -13.55
N ARG A 150 26.07 -12.26 -12.43
CA ARG A 150 27.18 -11.35 -12.13
C ARG A 150 28.52 -12.04 -11.89
N ARG A 151 28.55 -13.33 -11.57
CA ARG A 151 29.79 -14.10 -11.47
C ARG A 151 30.44 -14.34 -12.83
N TYR A 152 29.62 -14.45 -13.89
CA TYR A 152 30.09 -14.74 -15.25
C TYR A 152 30.12 -13.49 -16.14
N TYR A 153 29.26 -12.50 -15.80
CA TYR A 153 29.16 -11.22 -16.49
C TYR A 153 29.29 -10.09 -15.44
N PRO A 154 30.55 -9.74 -15.10
CA PRO A 154 30.83 -8.88 -13.92
C PRO A 154 30.52 -7.40 -14.18
N ILE A 155 29.24 -7.04 -14.29
CA ILE A 155 28.78 -5.66 -14.46
C ILE A 155 28.51 -4.96 -13.14
N ARG A 156 28.71 -3.64 -13.13
CA ARG A 156 28.55 -2.80 -11.94
C ARG A 156 27.11 -2.71 -11.46
N THR A 157 26.96 -2.53 -10.13
CA THR A 157 25.70 -2.21 -9.48
C THR A 157 25.75 -0.84 -8.78
N CYS A 158 26.94 -0.28 -8.58
CA CYS A 158 27.18 0.97 -7.86
C CYS A 158 26.53 2.16 -8.57
N ARG A 159 26.11 3.16 -7.79
CA ARG A 159 25.52 4.40 -8.30
C ARG A 159 26.59 5.37 -8.79
N SER A 160 27.68 5.53 -8.03
CA SER A 160 28.78 6.42 -8.37
C SER A 160 29.98 5.61 -8.87
N MET A 161 30.67 6.15 -9.88
CA MET A 161 31.95 5.64 -10.37
C MET A 161 33.14 6.44 -9.81
N LYS A 162 32.89 7.56 -9.13
CA LYS A 162 33.96 8.36 -8.51
C LYS A 162 34.28 7.74 -7.14
N VAL A 163 35.25 6.88 -7.09
CA VAL A 163 35.73 6.19 -5.88
C VAL A 163 37.25 6.24 -5.82
N PRO A 164 37.87 6.36 -4.62
CA PRO A 164 39.33 6.51 -4.49
C PRO A 164 40.12 5.21 -4.71
N ARG A 165 39.45 4.07 -4.65
CA ARG A 165 40.05 2.73 -4.80
C ARG A 165 39.03 1.73 -5.34
N PRO A 166 39.45 0.62 -5.99
CA PRO A 166 38.55 -0.45 -6.39
C PRO A 166 37.74 -0.97 -5.21
N CYS A 167 36.42 -1.19 -5.41
CA CYS A 167 35.52 -1.60 -4.36
C CYS A 167 35.54 -3.11 -4.14
N LEU A 168 34.93 -3.58 -3.04
CA LEU A 168 34.84 -5.00 -2.69
C LEU A 168 34.26 -5.86 -3.82
N GLN A 169 33.35 -5.32 -4.64
CA GLN A 169 32.74 -6.07 -5.76
C GLN A 169 33.78 -6.47 -6.83
N TYR A 170 34.82 -5.66 -7.04
CA TYR A 170 35.94 -6.01 -7.92
C TYR A 170 36.76 -7.16 -7.33
N HIS A 171 37.13 -7.06 -6.05
CA HIS A 171 37.92 -8.12 -5.40
C HIS A 171 37.15 -9.43 -5.25
N LEU A 172 35.82 -9.40 -5.30
CA LEU A 172 34.97 -10.60 -5.35
C LEU A 172 34.66 -11.08 -6.77
N HIS A 173 35.29 -10.51 -7.79
CA HIS A 173 35.06 -10.81 -9.22
C HIS A 173 33.60 -10.64 -9.67
N LEU A 174 32.82 -9.79 -8.99
CA LEU A 174 31.43 -9.47 -9.33
C LEU A 174 31.28 -8.18 -10.15
N CYS A 175 32.38 -7.49 -10.42
CA CYS A 175 32.48 -6.29 -11.25
C CYS A 175 33.86 -6.18 -11.82
N CYS A 176 33.99 -5.86 -13.10
CA CYS A 176 35.29 -5.68 -13.77
C CYS A 176 35.94 -4.31 -13.54
N ALA A 177 35.41 -3.49 -12.61
CA ALA A 177 35.87 -2.16 -12.22
C ALA A 177 36.08 -1.20 -13.42
N PRO A 178 35.03 -0.88 -14.19
CA PRO A 178 35.12 0.13 -15.25
C PRO A 178 35.50 1.51 -14.73
N CYS A 179 35.27 1.78 -13.43
CA CYS A 179 35.67 3.02 -12.75
C CYS A 179 37.20 3.20 -12.65
N PHE A 180 37.99 2.16 -12.90
CA PHE A 180 39.46 2.17 -12.94
C PHE A 180 40.02 1.72 -14.28
N ASN A 181 39.16 1.60 -15.31
CA ASN A 181 39.54 1.13 -16.65
C ASN A 181 40.21 -0.28 -16.67
N TYR A 182 39.80 -1.16 -15.73
CA TYR A 182 40.31 -2.53 -15.66
C TYR A 182 39.64 -3.49 -16.64
N CYS A 183 38.62 -3.03 -17.38
CA CYS A 183 38.01 -3.72 -18.51
C CYS A 183 37.80 -2.74 -19.66
N THR A 184 37.78 -3.26 -20.90
CA THR A 184 37.50 -2.45 -22.08
C THR A 184 36.00 -2.16 -22.21
N LYS A 185 35.67 -1.09 -22.93
CA LYS A 185 34.26 -0.71 -23.17
C LYS A 185 33.54 -1.76 -24.00
N GLU A 186 34.23 -2.36 -24.95
CA GLU A 186 33.71 -3.40 -25.85
C GLU A 186 33.41 -4.69 -25.09
N GLU A 187 34.29 -5.09 -24.18
CA GLU A 187 34.09 -6.24 -23.31
C GLU A 187 32.90 -6.03 -22.37
N TYR A 188 32.83 -4.86 -21.73
CA TYR A 188 31.75 -4.50 -20.85
C TYR A 188 30.37 -4.48 -21.56
N GLN A 189 30.34 -3.91 -22.76
CA GLN A 189 29.11 -3.86 -23.57
C GLN A 189 28.66 -5.26 -24.01
N ARG A 190 29.62 -6.18 -24.29
CA ARG A 190 29.27 -7.59 -24.54
C ARG A 190 28.58 -8.23 -23.35
N TYR A 191 29.07 -8.02 -22.12
CA TYR A 191 28.41 -8.52 -20.91
C TYR A 191 26.99 -7.96 -20.75
N VAL A 192 26.82 -6.66 -20.96
CA VAL A 192 25.50 -6.00 -20.89
C VAL A 192 24.56 -6.58 -21.95
N LYS A 193 25.02 -6.71 -23.19
CA LYS A 193 24.22 -7.29 -24.28
C LYS A 193 23.79 -8.72 -23.96
N THR A 194 24.72 -9.56 -23.50
CA THR A 194 24.43 -10.95 -23.12
C THR A 194 23.37 -11.03 -22.02
N ILE A 195 23.44 -10.18 -21.00
CA ILE A 195 22.43 -10.16 -19.95
C ILE A 195 21.06 -9.67 -20.49
N CYS A 196 21.04 -8.66 -21.36
CA CYS A 196 19.82 -8.24 -22.03
C CYS A 196 19.20 -9.38 -22.85
N ASP A 197 20.00 -10.07 -23.67
CA ASP A 197 19.55 -11.17 -24.51
C ASP A 197 18.99 -12.34 -23.67
N LEU A 198 19.58 -12.60 -22.50
CA LEU A 198 19.03 -13.58 -21.53
C LEU A 198 17.64 -13.20 -21.02
N PHE A 199 17.44 -11.94 -20.64
CA PHE A 199 16.12 -11.47 -20.20
C PHE A 199 15.11 -11.37 -21.34
N GLU A 200 15.57 -11.13 -22.58
CA GLU A 200 14.76 -11.10 -23.80
C GLU A 200 14.44 -12.49 -24.37
N GLY A 201 14.87 -13.54 -23.70
CA GLY A 201 14.54 -14.91 -24.12
C GLY A 201 15.45 -15.55 -25.15
N LYS A 202 16.48 -14.85 -25.67
CA LYS A 202 17.41 -15.32 -26.71
C LYS A 202 18.50 -16.28 -26.18
N SER A 203 18.17 -16.99 -25.13
CA SER A 203 19.14 -17.85 -24.43
C SER A 203 19.57 -19.09 -25.22
N THR A 204 18.70 -19.58 -26.12
CA THR A 204 19.03 -20.76 -26.94
C THR A 204 20.16 -20.46 -27.93
N GLU A 205 20.12 -19.29 -28.57
CA GLU A 205 21.17 -18.85 -29.50
C GLU A 205 22.48 -18.60 -28.74
N LEU A 206 22.39 -17.98 -27.56
CA LEU A 206 23.54 -17.72 -26.71
C LEU A 206 24.21 -19.01 -26.22
N VAL A 207 23.42 -20.03 -25.83
CA VAL A 207 23.97 -21.33 -25.44
C VAL A 207 24.69 -22.01 -26.61
N LYS A 208 24.15 -21.95 -27.83
CA LYS A 208 24.81 -22.48 -29.03
C LYS A 208 26.12 -21.77 -29.30
N GLU A 209 26.16 -20.43 -29.23
CA GLU A 209 27.40 -19.67 -29.42
C GLU A 209 28.45 -20.00 -28.36
N LEU A 210 28.05 -20.13 -27.10
CA LEU A 210 28.97 -20.52 -26.03
C LEU A 210 29.46 -21.98 -26.16
N GLN A 211 28.63 -22.88 -26.68
CA GLN A 211 29.02 -24.25 -26.98
C GLN A 211 30.09 -24.30 -28.05
N GLN A 212 29.91 -23.55 -29.16
CA GLN A 212 30.93 -23.46 -30.22
C GLN A 212 32.25 -22.89 -29.69
N LYS A 213 32.19 -21.83 -28.86
CA LYS A 213 33.42 -21.27 -28.23
C LYS A 213 34.09 -22.25 -27.27
N MET A 214 33.31 -23.04 -26.55
CA MET A 214 33.83 -24.08 -25.66
C MET A 214 34.55 -25.18 -26.45
N GLU A 215 33.96 -25.61 -27.55
CA GLU A 215 34.56 -26.62 -28.45
C GLU A 215 35.87 -26.10 -29.08
N GLN A 216 35.86 -24.88 -29.62
CA GLN A 216 37.05 -24.23 -30.19
C GLN A 216 38.18 -24.07 -29.14
N ALA A 217 37.86 -23.65 -27.92
CA ALA A 217 38.83 -23.54 -26.83
C ALA A 217 39.38 -24.92 -26.41
N SER A 218 38.52 -25.95 -26.44
CA SER A 218 38.96 -27.34 -26.19
C SER A 218 39.90 -27.89 -27.27
N GLU A 219 39.59 -27.64 -28.54
CA GLU A 219 40.46 -28.01 -29.67
C GLU A 219 41.80 -27.28 -29.64
N ALA A 220 41.81 -26.01 -29.18
CA ALA A 220 43.02 -25.21 -28.98
C ALA A 220 43.78 -25.58 -27.69
N LEU A 221 43.36 -26.62 -26.95
CA LEU A 221 43.91 -27.08 -25.66
C LEU A 221 43.85 -26.03 -24.55
N GLU A 222 43.01 -24.98 -24.69
CA GLU A 222 42.78 -23.93 -23.70
C GLU A 222 41.70 -24.37 -22.68
N TYR A 223 41.99 -25.38 -21.89
CA TYR A 223 41.02 -26.04 -21.01
C TYR A 223 40.38 -25.13 -19.94
N GLU A 224 41.11 -24.11 -19.47
CA GLU A 224 40.55 -23.14 -18.50
C GLU A 224 39.44 -22.30 -19.14
N LYS A 225 39.65 -21.80 -20.37
CA LYS A 225 38.62 -21.06 -21.11
C LYS A 225 37.45 -21.97 -21.49
N ALA A 226 37.70 -23.20 -21.89
CA ALA A 226 36.63 -24.17 -22.14
C ALA A 226 35.78 -24.42 -20.87
N ALA A 227 36.43 -24.54 -19.70
CA ALA A 227 35.72 -24.68 -18.42
C ALA A 227 34.90 -23.44 -18.06
N GLU A 228 35.39 -22.24 -18.36
CA GLU A 228 34.61 -20.99 -18.17
C GLU A 228 33.35 -20.98 -19.04
N PHE A 229 33.46 -21.29 -20.33
CA PHE A 229 32.29 -21.36 -21.22
C PHE A 229 31.28 -22.43 -20.77
N ARG A 230 31.74 -23.61 -20.36
CA ARG A 230 30.88 -24.66 -19.77
C ARG A 230 30.13 -24.15 -18.55
N ASN A 231 30.82 -23.43 -17.67
CA ASN A 231 30.22 -22.89 -16.46
C ASN A 231 29.18 -21.77 -16.77
N GLN A 232 29.44 -20.93 -17.78
CA GLN A 232 28.48 -19.95 -18.30
C GLN A 232 27.22 -20.64 -18.85
N ILE A 233 27.37 -21.70 -19.65
CA ILE A 233 26.25 -22.50 -20.17
C ILE A 233 25.42 -23.07 -19.04
N ARG A 234 26.04 -23.67 -18.02
CA ARG A 234 25.35 -24.18 -16.84
C ARG A 234 24.57 -23.09 -16.07
N ALA A 235 25.16 -21.91 -15.93
CA ALA A 235 24.51 -20.76 -15.30
C ALA A 235 23.25 -20.34 -16.07
N ILE A 236 23.34 -20.22 -17.40
CA ILE A 236 22.19 -19.87 -18.26
C ILE A 236 21.10 -20.94 -18.15
N GLN A 237 21.47 -22.22 -18.26
CA GLN A 237 20.53 -23.34 -18.14
C GLN A 237 19.82 -23.35 -16.77
N SER A 238 20.53 -23.05 -15.68
CA SER A 238 19.95 -22.96 -14.34
C SER A 238 18.93 -21.82 -14.20
N VAL A 239 19.13 -20.73 -14.92
CA VAL A 239 18.17 -19.62 -15.02
C VAL A 239 16.97 -20.02 -15.87
N GLN A 240 17.18 -20.75 -16.97
CA GLN A 240 16.13 -21.24 -17.86
C GLN A 240 15.20 -22.25 -17.19
N GLN A 241 15.74 -23.22 -16.45
CA GLN A 241 14.93 -24.24 -15.74
C GLN A 241 13.94 -23.65 -14.75
N ARG A 242 14.18 -22.44 -14.26
CA ARG A 242 13.29 -21.72 -13.36
C ARG A 242 12.21 -20.90 -14.06
N GLN A 243 12.33 -20.71 -15.37
CA GLN A 243 11.38 -19.97 -16.20
C GLN A 243 10.69 -20.95 -17.13
N ASN A 244 9.43 -21.27 -16.87
CA ASN A 244 8.66 -22.10 -17.79
C ASN A 244 8.51 -21.39 -19.14
N ILE A 245 9.09 -21.97 -20.20
CA ILE A 245 8.90 -21.50 -21.57
C ILE A 245 7.47 -21.86 -21.96
N ILE A 246 6.68 -20.84 -22.29
CA ILE A 246 5.25 -21.01 -22.59
C ILE A 246 4.99 -20.91 -24.09
N SER A 247 5.64 -20.00 -24.80
CA SER A 247 5.56 -19.85 -26.25
C SER A 247 6.84 -19.23 -26.79
N ASN A 248 7.07 -19.31 -28.10
CA ASN A 248 8.25 -18.69 -28.71
C ASN A 248 8.14 -17.17 -28.87
N GLU A 249 6.94 -16.56 -28.69
CA GLU A 249 6.71 -15.13 -28.92
C GLU A 249 5.60 -14.58 -28.04
N GLY A 250 5.73 -13.29 -27.70
CA GLY A 250 4.67 -12.46 -27.20
C GLY A 250 4.86 -11.89 -25.78
N ASP A 251 4.30 -10.69 -25.63
CA ASP A 251 4.14 -9.99 -24.36
C ASP A 251 2.65 -9.85 -24.06
N PHE A 252 2.14 -10.65 -23.14
CA PHE A 252 0.72 -10.63 -22.78
C PHE A 252 0.51 -11.02 -21.32
N ASP A 253 -0.60 -10.57 -20.77
CA ASP A 253 -1.08 -10.99 -19.46
C ASP A 253 -2.30 -11.91 -19.63
N VAL A 254 -2.41 -12.91 -18.78
CA VAL A 254 -3.56 -13.83 -18.78
C VAL A 254 -4.27 -13.70 -17.45
N VAL A 255 -5.53 -13.32 -17.50
CA VAL A 255 -6.37 -13.17 -16.31
C VAL A 255 -7.34 -14.35 -16.25
N GLY A 256 -7.29 -15.09 -15.15
CA GLY A 256 -8.30 -16.09 -14.78
C GLY A 256 -9.19 -15.57 -13.67
N MET A 257 -10.45 -15.92 -13.67
CA MET A 257 -11.42 -15.55 -12.64
C MET A 257 -12.21 -16.78 -12.19
N ALA A 258 -12.47 -16.86 -10.90
CA ALA A 258 -13.39 -17.84 -10.31
C ALA A 258 -14.20 -17.18 -9.20
N ARG A 259 -15.44 -17.66 -8.99
CA ARG A 259 -16.34 -17.20 -7.93
C ARG A 259 -16.73 -18.34 -7.01
N ASP A 260 -16.87 -18.03 -5.72
CA ASP A 260 -17.44 -18.91 -4.72
C ASP A 260 -18.25 -18.07 -3.72
N GLY A 261 -19.59 -18.10 -3.87
CA GLY A 261 -20.51 -17.32 -3.06
C GLY A 261 -20.22 -15.82 -3.14
N SER A 262 -19.84 -15.22 -2.02
CA SER A 262 -19.58 -13.78 -1.91
C SER A 262 -18.18 -13.33 -2.32
N HIS A 263 -17.29 -14.26 -2.69
CA HIS A 263 -15.90 -13.95 -2.99
C HIS A 263 -15.54 -14.25 -4.44
N THR A 264 -14.72 -13.39 -5.03
CA THR A 264 -14.12 -13.60 -6.34
C THR A 264 -12.61 -13.73 -6.21
N GLY A 265 -12.04 -14.78 -6.77
CA GLY A 265 -10.61 -14.99 -6.93
C GLY A 265 -10.17 -14.67 -8.35
N LEU A 266 -9.05 -14.00 -8.49
CA LEU A 266 -8.42 -13.70 -9.76
C LEU A 266 -6.98 -14.19 -9.74
N GLU A 267 -6.51 -14.73 -10.86
CA GLU A 267 -5.11 -15.10 -11.09
C GLU A 267 -4.61 -14.39 -12.34
N VAL A 268 -3.41 -13.80 -12.26
CA VAL A 268 -2.75 -13.17 -13.40
C VAL A 268 -1.44 -13.87 -13.68
N PHE A 269 -1.22 -14.27 -14.95
CA PHE A 269 0.08 -14.72 -15.43
C PHE A 269 0.72 -13.61 -16.26
N TYR A 270 1.95 -13.28 -15.95
CA TYR A 270 2.75 -12.32 -16.71
C TYR A 270 3.64 -13.07 -17.70
N ILE A 271 3.34 -12.94 -18.98
CA ILE A 271 4.15 -13.51 -20.05
C ILE A 271 4.92 -12.38 -20.74
N ARG A 272 6.24 -12.49 -20.74
CA ARG A 272 7.15 -11.54 -21.38
C ARG A 272 8.17 -12.32 -22.19
N TYR A 273 8.37 -11.91 -23.43
CA TYR A 273 9.28 -12.60 -24.37
C TYR A 273 8.99 -14.11 -24.46
N GLY A 274 7.70 -14.48 -24.48
CA GLY A 274 7.25 -15.88 -24.53
C GLY A 274 7.45 -16.71 -23.26
N ARG A 275 7.88 -16.12 -22.15
CA ARG A 275 8.13 -16.79 -20.87
C ARG A 275 7.22 -16.27 -19.77
N MET A 276 6.82 -17.15 -18.87
CA MET A 276 6.12 -16.74 -17.65
C MET A 276 7.15 -16.16 -16.68
N VAL A 277 7.13 -14.83 -16.51
CA VAL A 277 8.01 -14.10 -15.58
C VAL A 277 7.45 -14.00 -14.17
N GLY A 278 6.15 -14.24 -14.01
CA GLY A 278 5.48 -14.22 -12.72
C GLY A 278 4.02 -14.61 -12.79
N LYS A 279 3.44 -14.86 -11.63
CA LYS A 279 2.00 -15.05 -11.44
C LYS A 279 1.56 -14.43 -10.13
N GLU A 280 0.30 -14.03 -10.07
CA GLU A 280 -0.25 -13.36 -8.91
C GLU A 280 -1.74 -13.66 -8.73
N ASN A 281 -2.14 -13.69 -7.45
CA ASN A 281 -3.51 -13.93 -7.04
C ASN A 281 -4.09 -12.71 -6.34
N PHE A 282 -5.34 -12.40 -6.67
CA PHE A 282 -6.14 -11.36 -6.02
C PHE A 282 -7.44 -11.93 -5.50
N SER A 283 -7.97 -11.34 -4.44
CA SER A 283 -9.30 -11.66 -3.95
C SER A 283 -10.14 -10.40 -3.80
N ILE A 284 -11.37 -10.47 -4.28
CA ILE A 284 -12.37 -9.40 -4.14
C ILE A 284 -13.46 -9.96 -3.21
N PRO A 285 -13.57 -9.45 -1.96
CA PRO A 285 -14.64 -9.83 -1.05
C PRO A 285 -15.97 -9.15 -1.43
N GLU A 286 -17.07 -9.69 -0.93
CA GLU A 286 -18.42 -9.11 -1.05
C GLU A 286 -18.84 -8.79 -2.50
N SER A 287 -18.50 -9.70 -3.43
CA SER A 287 -18.79 -9.55 -4.86
C SER A 287 -20.01 -10.31 -5.34
N ALA A 288 -20.84 -10.86 -4.42
CA ALA A 288 -21.99 -11.72 -4.76
C ALA A 288 -22.99 -11.05 -5.69
N ASP A 289 -23.26 -9.75 -5.48
CA ASP A 289 -24.26 -8.99 -6.22
C ASP A 289 -23.73 -8.36 -7.53
N GLU A 290 -22.44 -8.51 -7.81
CA GLU A 290 -21.80 -7.88 -8.96
C GLU A 290 -21.78 -8.81 -10.17
N GLN A 291 -21.90 -8.24 -11.37
CA GLN A 291 -21.74 -9.01 -12.60
C GLN A 291 -20.27 -9.29 -12.89
N ASP A 292 -19.96 -10.43 -13.48
CA ASP A 292 -18.59 -10.84 -13.81
C ASP A 292 -17.87 -9.80 -14.69
N GLN A 293 -18.58 -9.19 -15.64
CA GLN A 293 -18.04 -8.14 -16.51
C GLN A 293 -17.66 -6.88 -15.73
N ASP A 294 -18.46 -6.49 -14.72
CA ASP A 294 -18.16 -5.33 -13.88
C ASP A 294 -16.93 -5.61 -13.00
N ILE A 295 -16.78 -6.83 -12.49
CA ILE A 295 -15.60 -7.26 -11.72
C ILE A 295 -14.32 -7.18 -12.57
N ILE A 296 -14.36 -7.71 -13.79
CA ILE A 296 -13.21 -7.64 -14.72
C ILE A 296 -12.90 -6.17 -15.08
N THR A 297 -13.92 -5.34 -15.28
CA THR A 297 -13.76 -3.90 -15.55
C THR A 297 -13.01 -3.20 -14.42
N VAL A 298 -13.44 -3.41 -13.18
CA VAL A 298 -12.80 -2.84 -11.99
C VAL A 298 -11.38 -3.37 -11.83
N PHE A 299 -11.20 -4.68 -12.02
CA PHE A 299 -9.89 -5.30 -11.93
C PHE A 299 -8.89 -4.66 -12.91
N ILE A 300 -9.25 -4.52 -14.19
CA ILE A 300 -8.38 -3.92 -15.21
C ILE A 300 -8.03 -2.48 -14.85
N LYS A 301 -9.02 -1.69 -14.41
CA LYS A 301 -8.82 -0.30 -13.99
C LYS A 301 -7.82 -0.19 -12.83
N ASP A 302 -8.09 -0.88 -11.73
CA ASP A 302 -7.29 -0.78 -10.52
C ASP A 302 -5.87 -1.32 -10.74
N PHE A 303 -5.77 -2.46 -11.42
CA PHE A 303 -4.52 -3.14 -11.67
C PHE A 303 -3.55 -2.33 -12.53
N TYR A 304 -3.99 -1.87 -13.70
CA TYR A 304 -3.12 -1.11 -14.60
C TYR A 304 -2.99 0.37 -14.23
N ALA A 305 -3.95 0.97 -13.52
CA ALA A 305 -3.79 2.30 -12.95
C ALA A 305 -2.73 2.33 -11.83
N GLY A 306 -2.55 1.22 -11.08
CA GLY A 306 -1.47 1.06 -10.10
C GLY A 306 -0.10 0.84 -10.74
N ASN A 307 -0.09 0.20 -11.92
CA ASN A 307 1.13 -0.20 -12.63
C ASN A 307 1.12 0.18 -14.11
N PRO A 308 1.11 1.47 -14.48
CA PRO A 308 0.94 1.93 -15.85
C PRO A 308 1.99 1.40 -16.85
N MET A 309 3.20 1.13 -16.34
CA MET A 309 4.34 0.66 -17.14
C MET A 309 4.31 -0.85 -17.40
N SER A 310 3.44 -1.59 -16.71
CA SER A 310 3.31 -3.05 -16.88
C SER A 310 2.32 -3.45 -17.98
N VAL A 311 1.61 -2.50 -18.59
CA VAL A 311 0.58 -2.76 -19.61
C VAL A 311 1.18 -3.54 -20.80
N PRO A 312 0.73 -4.80 -21.06
CA PRO A 312 1.26 -5.62 -22.13
C PRO A 312 0.69 -5.21 -23.50
N LYS A 313 1.17 -5.86 -24.58
CA LYS A 313 0.56 -5.68 -25.92
C LYS A 313 -0.82 -6.30 -26.01
N GLU A 314 -1.06 -7.35 -25.24
CA GLU A 314 -2.31 -8.11 -25.28
C GLU A 314 -2.70 -8.57 -23.87
N ILE A 315 -3.99 -8.53 -23.57
CA ILE A 315 -4.59 -9.01 -22.32
C ILE A 315 -5.57 -10.12 -22.67
N ILE A 316 -5.32 -11.32 -22.16
CA ILE A 316 -6.19 -12.49 -22.32
C ILE A 316 -7.13 -12.53 -21.13
N LEU A 317 -8.43 -12.56 -21.42
CA LEU A 317 -9.50 -12.45 -20.44
C LEU A 317 -10.44 -13.66 -20.49
N PRO A 318 -11.12 -14.01 -19.39
CA PRO A 318 -12.19 -15.01 -19.40
C PRO A 318 -13.43 -14.52 -20.15
N MET A 319 -13.70 -13.20 -20.11
CA MET A 319 -14.75 -12.51 -20.82
C MET A 319 -14.35 -11.04 -21.05
N LEU A 320 -15.00 -10.36 -22.00
CA LEU A 320 -14.78 -8.94 -22.22
C LEU A 320 -15.39 -8.10 -21.09
N PRO A 321 -14.71 -7.05 -20.63
CA PRO A 321 -15.24 -6.10 -19.66
C PRO A 321 -16.39 -5.28 -20.25
N LYS A 322 -17.22 -4.65 -19.43
CA LYS A 322 -18.38 -3.89 -19.83
C LYS A 322 -17.96 -2.69 -20.68
N ASP A 323 -17.09 -1.90 -20.46
CA ASP A 323 -16.69 -0.73 -21.23
C ASP A 323 -15.38 -1.00 -22.01
N SER A 324 -15.32 -2.12 -22.74
CA SER A 324 -14.09 -2.61 -23.37
C SER A 324 -13.42 -1.62 -24.32
N GLU A 325 -14.19 -0.87 -25.12
CA GLU A 325 -13.67 0.13 -26.05
C GLU A 325 -13.00 1.29 -25.30
N LEU A 326 -13.66 1.84 -24.29
CA LEU A 326 -13.14 2.92 -23.46
C LEU A 326 -11.88 2.48 -22.68
N LEU A 327 -11.88 1.25 -22.16
CA LEU A 327 -10.73 0.69 -21.47
C LEU A 327 -9.54 0.48 -22.41
N LEU A 328 -9.76 0.06 -23.65
CA LEU A 328 -8.72 -0.07 -24.67
C LEU A 328 -8.10 1.28 -25.01
N GLU A 329 -8.93 2.31 -25.19
CA GLU A 329 -8.45 3.67 -25.44
C GLU A 329 -7.63 4.21 -24.27
N TRP A 330 -8.10 4.01 -23.04
CA TRP A 330 -7.37 4.37 -21.83
C TRP A 330 -6.04 3.62 -21.69
N LEU A 331 -6.00 2.30 -21.93
CA LEU A 331 -4.76 1.51 -21.90
C LEU A 331 -3.78 1.94 -23.00
N LYS A 332 -4.29 2.32 -24.18
CA LYS A 332 -3.49 2.89 -25.26
C LYS A 332 -2.84 4.21 -24.86
N GLN A 333 -3.57 5.11 -24.20
CA GLN A 333 -3.02 6.37 -23.67
C GLN A 333 -1.92 6.10 -22.64
N ILE A 334 -2.15 5.16 -21.71
CA ILE A 334 -1.17 4.79 -20.69
C ILE A 334 0.10 4.20 -21.31
N LYS A 335 -0.04 3.28 -22.26
CA LYS A 335 1.08 2.58 -22.87
C LYS A 335 1.79 3.38 -23.94
N GLY A 336 1.05 4.23 -24.66
CA GLY A 336 1.54 4.94 -25.85
C GLY A 336 1.51 4.12 -27.14
N THR A 337 1.01 2.87 -27.11
CA THR A 337 0.85 1.98 -28.28
C THR A 337 -0.44 1.17 -28.16
N GLU A 338 -0.87 0.55 -29.26
CA GLU A 338 -2.08 -0.29 -29.28
C GLU A 338 -2.00 -1.43 -28.23
N VAL A 339 -3.13 -1.68 -27.60
CA VAL A 339 -3.37 -2.80 -26.67
C VAL A 339 -4.56 -3.60 -27.18
N LYS A 340 -4.51 -4.92 -27.04
CA LYS A 340 -5.62 -5.80 -27.43
C LYS A 340 -6.16 -6.53 -26.21
N MET A 341 -7.47 -6.64 -26.10
CA MET A 341 -8.15 -7.55 -25.17
C MET A 341 -8.79 -8.68 -25.97
N ILE A 342 -8.51 -9.91 -25.60
CA ILE A 342 -9.03 -11.08 -26.29
C ILE A 342 -9.59 -12.11 -25.32
N VAL A 343 -10.64 -12.80 -25.78
CA VAL A 343 -11.22 -14.00 -25.14
C VAL A 343 -10.95 -15.18 -26.08
N PRO A 344 -9.87 -15.95 -25.86
CA PRO A 344 -9.51 -17.01 -26.78
C PRO A 344 -10.43 -18.22 -26.63
N GLU A 345 -10.93 -18.74 -27.76
CA GLU A 345 -11.80 -19.91 -27.83
C GLU A 345 -11.06 -21.21 -28.16
N ARG A 346 -9.86 -21.12 -28.74
CA ARG A 346 -9.06 -22.27 -29.18
C ARG A 346 -7.56 -22.01 -29.08
N GLY A 347 -6.79 -23.07 -29.20
CA GLY A 347 -5.33 -22.99 -29.26
C GLY A 347 -4.66 -22.81 -27.89
N PHE A 348 -3.39 -22.43 -27.95
CA PHE A 348 -2.53 -22.31 -26.78
C PHE A 348 -2.99 -21.24 -25.77
N LYS A 349 -3.43 -20.08 -26.23
CA LYS A 349 -3.93 -18.99 -25.39
C LYS A 349 -5.17 -19.39 -24.58
N ARG A 350 -6.06 -20.23 -25.17
CA ARG A 350 -7.19 -20.81 -24.43
C ARG A 350 -6.71 -21.70 -23.28
N LYS A 351 -5.73 -22.59 -23.54
CA LYS A 351 -5.18 -23.47 -22.50
C LYS A 351 -4.62 -22.66 -21.32
N LEU A 352 -3.94 -21.54 -21.60
CA LEU A 352 -3.42 -20.64 -20.57
C LEU A 352 -4.55 -19.96 -19.79
N LYS A 353 -5.59 -19.50 -20.47
CA LYS A 353 -6.79 -18.94 -19.83
C LYS A 353 -7.44 -19.96 -18.89
N ASP A 354 -7.66 -21.18 -19.39
CA ASP A 354 -8.28 -22.25 -18.60
C ASP A 354 -7.40 -22.64 -17.39
N MET A 355 -6.07 -22.64 -17.54
CA MET A 355 -5.12 -22.85 -16.45
C MET A 355 -5.19 -21.71 -15.42
N ALA A 356 -5.28 -20.45 -15.84
CA ALA A 356 -5.42 -19.31 -14.93
C ALA A 356 -6.76 -19.37 -14.17
N MET A 357 -7.84 -19.75 -14.84
CA MET A 357 -9.15 -19.96 -14.20
C MET A 357 -9.11 -21.09 -13.16
N ALA A 358 -8.48 -22.23 -13.49
CA ALA A 358 -8.31 -23.33 -12.55
C ALA A 358 -7.48 -22.92 -11.32
N ASN A 359 -6.43 -22.15 -11.51
CA ASN A 359 -5.61 -21.62 -10.42
C ASN A 359 -6.38 -20.61 -9.57
N ALA A 360 -7.14 -19.70 -10.18
CA ALA A 360 -8.01 -18.76 -9.46
C ALA A 360 -9.03 -19.52 -8.57
N LYS A 361 -9.62 -20.60 -9.10
CA LYS A 361 -10.53 -21.47 -8.34
C LYS A 361 -9.84 -22.14 -7.15
N LYS A 362 -8.64 -22.70 -7.38
CA LYS A 362 -7.84 -23.32 -6.32
C LYS A 362 -7.45 -22.31 -5.24
N TYR A 363 -6.95 -21.13 -5.65
CA TYR A 363 -6.61 -20.06 -4.72
C TYR A 363 -7.80 -19.65 -3.84
N LEU A 364 -8.99 -19.52 -4.43
CA LEU A 364 -10.19 -19.15 -3.70
C LEU A 364 -10.60 -20.24 -2.70
N SER A 365 -10.51 -21.52 -3.11
CA SER A 365 -10.77 -22.67 -2.23
C SER A 365 -9.79 -22.70 -1.04
N ASP A 366 -8.49 -22.52 -1.31
CA ASP A 366 -7.46 -22.49 -0.26
C ASP A 366 -7.67 -21.30 0.70
N LYS A 367 -8.07 -20.14 0.17
CA LYS A 367 -8.42 -18.96 0.97
C LYS A 367 -9.65 -19.18 1.82
N LYS A 368 -10.68 -19.80 1.28
CA LYS A 368 -11.91 -20.12 2.01
C LYS A 368 -11.63 -21.01 3.21
N LEU A 369 -10.85 -22.07 3.02
CA LEU A 369 -10.39 -22.92 4.13
C LEU A 369 -9.63 -22.14 5.20
N GLN A 370 -8.75 -21.21 4.78
CA GLN A 370 -8.04 -20.35 5.73
C GLN A 370 -8.98 -19.44 6.51
N TRP A 371 -9.98 -18.83 5.83
CA TRP A 371 -10.98 -17.97 6.49
C TRP A 371 -11.86 -18.76 7.46
N GLU A 372 -12.36 -19.93 7.04
CA GLU A 372 -13.17 -20.82 7.90
C GLU A 372 -12.36 -21.26 9.13
N TYR A 373 -11.10 -21.63 8.95
CA TYR A 373 -10.21 -21.99 10.06
C TYR A 373 -9.93 -20.81 11.00
N GLN A 374 -9.72 -19.62 10.42
CA GLN A 374 -9.51 -18.41 11.19
C GLN A 374 -10.78 -18.00 11.96
N ASP A 375 -11.95 -18.07 11.32
CA ASP A 375 -13.25 -17.80 11.95
C ASP A 375 -13.51 -18.76 13.11
N ALA A 376 -13.29 -20.05 12.88
CA ALA A 376 -13.44 -21.06 13.93
C ALA A 376 -12.48 -20.82 15.12
N ARG A 377 -11.24 -20.40 14.84
CA ARG A 377 -10.25 -20.06 15.87
C ARG A 377 -10.68 -18.81 16.65
N GLU A 378 -11.13 -17.76 15.97
CA GLU A 378 -11.55 -16.51 16.57
C GLU A 378 -12.82 -16.69 17.41
N GLN A 379 -13.82 -17.40 16.89
CA GLN A 379 -15.04 -17.75 17.65
C GLN A 379 -14.72 -18.67 18.83
N GLY A 380 -13.80 -19.61 18.66
CA GLY A 380 -13.30 -20.46 19.73
C GLY A 380 -12.62 -19.64 20.84
N ALA A 381 -11.82 -18.63 20.49
CA ALA A 381 -11.19 -17.73 21.44
C ALA A 381 -12.23 -16.89 22.21
N VAL A 382 -13.28 -16.38 21.55
CA VAL A 382 -14.36 -15.63 22.20
C VAL A 382 -15.16 -16.53 23.15
N LYS A 383 -15.47 -17.78 22.77
CA LYS A 383 -16.14 -18.75 23.63
C LYS A 383 -15.30 -19.09 24.87
N LYS A 384 -14.01 -19.37 24.66
CA LYS A 384 -13.07 -19.64 25.74
C LYS A 384 -12.96 -18.46 26.70
N LEU A 385 -12.97 -17.22 26.19
CA LEU A 385 -12.94 -16.02 27.01
C LEU A 385 -14.21 -15.89 27.88
N LYS A 386 -15.39 -16.20 27.33
CA LYS A 386 -16.64 -16.25 28.08
C LYS A 386 -16.56 -17.22 29.25
N GLU A 387 -16.06 -18.44 29.01
CA GLU A 387 -15.94 -19.50 30.00
C GLU A 387 -14.96 -19.10 31.12
N LEU A 388 -13.79 -18.60 30.74
CA LEU A 388 -12.71 -18.25 31.68
C LEU A 388 -13.07 -17.06 32.59
N LEU A 389 -13.79 -16.07 32.06
CA LEU A 389 -14.23 -14.90 32.82
C LEU A 389 -15.65 -15.06 33.39
N ASN A 390 -16.28 -16.22 33.20
CA ASN A 390 -17.67 -16.51 33.59
C ASN A 390 -18.66 -15.39 33.18
N LEU A 391 -18.54 -14.94 31.91
CA LEU A 391 -19.38 -13.85 31.40
C LEU A 391 -20.83 -14.31 31.18
N PRO A 392 -21.81 -13.45 31.43
CA PRO A 392 -23.24 -13.79 31.30
C PRO A 392 -23.64 -14.10 29.85
N ARG A 393 -23.03 -13.43 28.89
CA ARG A 393 -23.25 -13.62 27.45
C ARG A 393 -21.92 -13.71 26.69
N LEU A 394 -22.00 -14.16 25.42
CA LEU A 394 -20.83 -14.20 24.56
C LEU A 394 -20.36 -12.75 24.28
N PRO A 395 -19.07 -12.40 24.49
CA PRO A 395 -18.57 -11.07 24.23
C PRO A 395 -18.34 -10.85 22.73
N GLU A 396 -19.43 -10.67 21.98
CA GLU A 396 -19.37 -10.43 20.55
C GLU A 396 -18.79 -9.05 20.23
N ARG A 397 -19.18 -8.02 21.01
CA ARG A 397 -18.58 -6.68 20.93
C ARG A 397 -17.78 -6.36 22.17
N MET A 398 -16.48 -6.11 21.97
CA MET A 398 -15.55 -5.75 23.05
C MET A 398 -14.95 -4.37 22.78
N GLU A 399 -14.89 -3.52 23.81
CA GLU A 399 -14.27 -2.20 23.72
C GLU A 399 -13.08 -2.13 24.66
N CYS A 400 -11.88 -1.85 24.11
CA CYS A 400 -10.64 -1.72 24.87
C CYS A 400 -10.19 -0.28 24.93
N PHE A 401 -9.89 0.20 26.15
CA PHE A 401 -9.46 1.57 26.41
C PHE A 401 -8.03 1.62 26.91
N ASP A 402 -7.24 2.52 26.34
CA ASP A 402 -5.86 2.80 26.75
C ASP A 402 -5.64 4.31 26.90
N ILE A 403 -4.88 4.69 27.94
CA ILE A 403 -4.47 6.05 28.24
C ILE A 403 -2.99 6.21 27.95
N SER A 404 -2.63 7.15 27.12
CA SER A 404 -1.25 7.45 26.75
C SER A 404 -0.89 8.90 27.03
N HIS A 405 0.26 9.09 27.70
CA HIS A 405 0.84 10.39 27.99
C HIS A 405 1.96 10.71 27.01
N ASN A 406 1.92 11.87 26.40
CA ASN A 406 3.03 12.36 25.58
C ASN A 406 3.92 13.27 26.45
N GLN A 407 5.22 12.99 26.52
CA GLN A 407 6.16 13.84 27.24
C GLN A 407 6.05 15.30 26.75
N GLY A 408 5.29 16.11 27.49
CA GLY A 408 5.28 17.55 27.36
C GLY A 408 4.00 18.29 27.02
N ALA A 409 2.83 17.68 26.71
CA ALA A 409 1.65 18.52 26.47
C ALA A 409 0.24 17.90 26.52
N GLU A 410 -0.02 16.69 26.02
CA GLU A 410 -1.43 16.24 25.90
C GLU A 410 -1.61 14.77 26.26
N THR A 411 -2.54 14.51 27.17
CA THR A 411 -3.02 13.15 27.47
C THR A 411 -4.13 12.77 26.49
N THR A 412 -4.04 11.59 25.92
CA THR A 412 -5.00 11.08 24.95
C THR A 412 -5.51 9.71 25.39
N GLY A 413 -6.84 9.55 25.45
CA GLY A 413 -7.47 8.25 25.57
C GLY A 413 -7.77 7.67 24.18
N SER A 414 -7.74 6.37 24.06
CA SER A 414 -8.14 5.64 22.86
C SER A 414 -9.13 4.54 23.17
N MET A 415 -9.98 4.22 22.20
CA MET A 415 -10.92 3.11 22.22
C MET A 415 -10.69 2.26 20.97
N ALA A 416 -10.26 1.02 21.14
CA ALA A 416 -10.24 0.01 20.10
C ALA A 416 -11.48 -0.88 20.27
N VAL A 417 -12.14 -1.21 19.18
CA VAL A 417 -13.36 -2.02 19.16
C VAL A 417 -13.09 -3.33 18.44
N PHE A 418 -13.59 -4.41 19.02
CA PHE A 418 -13.54 -5.75 18.46
C PHE A 418 -14.94 -6.31 18.30
N GLU A 419 -15.24 -6.88 17.14
CA GLU A 419 -16.49 -7.57 16.86
C GLU A 419 -16.19 -9.01 16.43
N HIS A 420 -16.85 -9.97 17.07
CA HIS A 420 -16.64 -11.41 16.86
C HIS A 420 -15.15 -11.84 16.95
N GLY A 421 -14.38 -11.22 17.85
CA GLY A 421 -12.95 -11.46 18.03
C GLY A 421 -12.02 -10.74 17.06
N ARG A 422 -12.55 -9.90 16.13
CA ARG A 422 -11.80 -9.15 15.12
C ARG A 422 -11.78 -7.65 15.36
N PRO A 423 -10.69 -6.96 15.00
CA PRO A 423 -10.62 -5.51 15.09
C PRO A 423 -11.60 -4.80 14.16
N ALA A 424 -12.56 -4.06 14.69
CA ALA A 424 -13.49 -3.21 13.95
C ALA A 424 -12.92 -1.78 13.81
N LYS A 425 -11.93 -1.60 12.95
CA LYS A 425 -11.14 -0.35 12.85
C LYS A 425 -11.96 0.90 12.52
N SER A 426 -13.10 0.78 11.84
CA SER A 426 -14.04 1.87 11.57
C SER A 426 -14.66 2.44 12.85
N GLU A 427 -14.75 1.60 13.89
CA GLU A 427 -15.33 1.93 15.18
C GLU A 427 -14.32 2.48 16.19
N TYR A 428 -13.04 2.54 15.86
CA TYR A 428 -12.00 3.07 16.74
C TYR A 428 -12.19 4.56 16.98
N ARG A 429 -12.00 5.00 18.24
CA ARG A 429 -12.17 6.41 18.63
C ARG A 429 -11.01 6.91 19.45
N LYS A 430 -10.84 8.23 19.45
CA LYS A 430 -9.81 8.95 20.22
C LYS A 430 -10.46 10.04 21.03
N PHE A 431 -9.98 10.22 22.25
CA PHE A 431 -10.48 11.19 23.19
C PHE A 431 -9.33 12.12 23.60
N LYS A 432 -9.40 13.39 23.18
CA LYS A 432 -8.47 14.40 23.66
C LYS A 432 -8.90 14.83 25.06
N LEU A 433 -8.06 14.59 26.07
CA LEU A 433 -8.40 14.85 27.47
C LEU A 433 -8.06 16.30 27.84
N VAL A 434 -8.95 16.91 28.62
CA VAL A 434 -8.86 18.31 29.01
C VAL A 434 -8.56 18.47 30.50
N THR A 435 -9.01 17.53 31.31
CA THR A 435 -9.01 17.62 32.80
C THR A 435 -7.62 17.42 33.41
N THR A 436 -6.68 16.82 32.69
CA THR A 436 -5.34 16.46 33.19
C THR A 436 -4.20 17.23 32.50
N GLN A 437 -4.48 18.42 31.98
CA GLN A 437 -3.44 19.27 31.37
C GLN A 437 -2.36 19.62 32.41
N GLY A 438 -1.19 18.98 32.28
CA GLY A 438 0.00 19.26 33.10
C GLY A 438 0.33 18.24 34.22
N HIS A 439 -0.55 17.31 34.56
CA HIS A 439 -0.28 16.22 35.50
C HIS A 439 -0.72 14.86 34.94
N ALA A 440 0.15 13.85 35.08
CA ALA A 440 -0.15 12.48 34.70
C ALA A 440 -1.05 11.85 35.77
N ASP A 441 -2.37 11.90 35.58
CA ASP A 441 -3.35 11.23 36.44
C ASP A 441 -4.15 10.26 35.57
N ASP A 442 -3.69 9.01 35.51
CA ASP A 442 -4.30 7.95 34.71
C ASP A 442 -5.73 7.63 35.16
N PHE A 443 -6.03 7.80 36.45
CA PHE A 443 -7.34 7.47 37.00
C PHE A 443 -8.40 8.49 36.56
N LYS A 444 -8.10 9.78 36.68
CA LYS A 444 -9.00 10.84 36.20
C LYS A 444 -9.14 10.80 34.70
N SER A 445 -8.04 10.52 33.98
CA SER A 445 -8.04 10.37 32.54
C SER A 445 -8.97 9.25 32.08
N MET A 446 -8.91 8.09 32.72
CA MET A 446 -9.79 6.96 32.42
C MET A 446 -11.25 7.29 32.72
N ALA A 447 -11.54 7.91 33.85
CA ALA A 447 -12.90 8.35 34.21
C ALA A 447 -13.47 9.36 33.18
N GLU A 448 -12.65 10.32 32.70
CA GLU A 448 -13.06 11.26 31.63
C GLU A 448 -13.39 10.55 30.32
N VAL A 449 -12.60 9.54 29.92
CA VAL A 449 -12.88 8.74 28.71
C VAL A 449 -14.21 8.00 28.86
N MET A 450 -14.44 7.35 30.02
CA MET A 450 -15.70 6.64 30.29
C MET A 450 -16.90 7.59 30.24
N GLN A 451 -16.79 8.77 30.87
CA GLN A 451 -17.84 9.78 30.82
C GLN A 451 -18.17 10.21 29.40
N ARG A 452 -17.17 10.40 28.56
CA ARG A 452 -17.38 10.79 27.16
C ARG A 452 -17.96 9.66 26.31
N ARG A 453 -17.61 8.42 26.60
CA ARG A 453 -18.12 7.26 25.86
C ARG A 453 -19.55 6.90 26.27
N TYR A 454 -19.81 6.79 27.55
CA TYR A 454 -21.06 6.26 28.08
C TYR A 454 -22.03 7.36 28.54
N GLY A 455 -21.56 8.51 29.04
CA GLY A 455 -22.38 9.58 29.55
C GLY A 455 -23.11 10.41 28.49
N ASN A 456 -22.46 10.64 27.33
CA ASN A 456 -22.93 11.61 26.33
C ASN A 456 -23.31 11.01 24.97
N ARG A 457 -23.17 9.69 24.75
CA ARG A 457 -23.37 9.06 23.43
C ARG A 457 -24.23 7.80 23.54
N LYS A 458 -25.51 7.99 23.62
CA LYS A 458 -26.51 6.90 23.66
C LYS A 458 -26.66 6.17 22.30
N ASP A 459 -26.17 6.76 21.20
CA ASP A 459 -26.34 6.21 19.84
C ASP A 459 -25.28 5.15 19.45
N TRP A 460 -24.29 4.91 20.29
CA TRP A 460 -23.29 3.87 20.03
C TRP A 460 -23.73 2.53 20.62
N PRO A 461 -23.52 1.41 19.90
CA PRO A 461 -23.86 0.09 20.42
C PRO A 461 -23.19 -0.18 21.77
N GLU A 462 -23.93 -0.79 22.69
CA GLU A 462 -23.35 -1.22 23.97
C GLU A 462 -22.42 -2.40 23.76
N PRO A 463 -21.25 -2.44 24.45
CA PRO A 463 -20.35 -3.58 24.39
C PRO A 463 -20.87 -4.75 25.26
N ASP A 464 -20.40 -5.95 24.94
CA ASP A 464 -20.59 -7.14 25.76
C ASP A 464 -19.50 -7.31 26.82
N LEU A 465 -18.33 -6.66 26.59
CA LEU A 465 -17.20 -6.64 27.51
C LEU A 465 -16.42 -5.32 27.33
N ILE A 466 -16.09 -4.70 28.45
CA ILE A 466 -15.22 -3.52 28.53
C ILE A 466 -13.86 -3.96 29.06
N VAL A 467 -12.80 -3.63 28.35
CA VAL A 467 -11.42 -3.93 28.70
C VAL A 467 -10.66 -2.63 28.96
N LEU A 468 -10.05 -2.50 30.11
CA LEU A 468 -9.22 -1.35 30.46
C LEU A 468 -7.76 -1.79 30.45
N ASP A 469 -6.89 -1.11 29.66
CA ASP A 469 -5.44 -1.33 29.70
C ASP A 469 -4.86 -0.65 30.94
N GLY A 470 -5.14 -1.25 32.08
CA GLY A 470 -4.76 -0.74 33.38
C GLY A 470 -5.17 -1.65 34.53
N GLY A 471 -4.48 -1.49 35.67
CA GLY A 471 -4.73 -2.29 36.86
C GLY A 471 -5.97 -1.87 37.67
N LEU A 472 -6.06 -2.43 38.88
CA LEU A 472 -7.19 -2.26 39.82
C LEU A 472 -7.61 -0.79 40.02
N GLY A 473 -6.64 0.14 40.15
CA GLY A 473 -6.95 1.56 40.38
C GLY A 473 -7.69 2.22 39.20
N GLN A 474 -7.36 1.87 37.96
CA GLN A 474 -8.07 2.37 36.78
C GLN A 474 -9.47 1.73 36.67
N LEU A 475 -9.59 0.44 37.03
CA LEU A 475 -10.87 -0.25 37.12
C LEU A 475 -11.79 0.45 38.14
N HIS A 476 -11.33 0.74 39.34
CA HIS A 476 -12.09 1.44 40.38
C HIS A 476 -12.47 2.87 39.97
N ALA A 477 -11.64 3.58 39.21
CA ALA A 477 -11.97 4.91 38.71
C ALA A 477 -13.02 4.89 37.59
N ALA A 478 -13.01 3.87 36.74
CA ALA A 478 -13.91 3.73 35.59
C ALA A 478 -15.32 3.22 35.97
N LEU A 479 -15.40 2.24 36.86
CA LEU A 479 -16.61 1.52 37.21
C LEU A 479 -17.79 2.46 37.65
N PRO A 480 -17.61 3.40 38.60
CA PRO A 480 -18.70 4.29 39.00
C PRO A 480 -19.26 5.11 37.83
N VAL A 481 -18.39 5.55 36.94
CA VAL A 481 -18.80 6.35 35.77
C VAL A 481 -19.62 5.52 34.79
N ILE A 482 -19.16 4.29 34.49
CA ILE A 482 -19.84 3.34 33.60
C ILE A 482 -21.22 2.97 34.15
N ARG A 483 -21.30 2.64 35.45
CA ARG A 483 -22.56 2.24 36.13
C ARG A 483 -23.55 3.39 36.25
N ASN A 484 -23.09 4.61 36.60
CA ASN A 484 -23.92 5.81 36.63
C ASN A 484 -24.48 6.20 35.24
N ALA A 485 -23.78 5.85 34.17
CA ALA A 485 -24.26 6.03 32.80
C ALA A 485 -25.25 4.96 32.34
N GLY A 486 -25.58 3.96 33.18
CA GLY A 486 -26.55 2.90 32.91
C GLY A 486 -26.00 1.71 32.09
N CYS A 487 -24.70 1.64 31.83
CA CYS A 487 -24.09 0.50 31.14
C CYS A 487 -23.79 -0.64 32.13
N ASN A 488 -24.32 -1.84 31.85
CA ASN A 488 -24.21 -3.04 32.68
C ASN A 488 -23.21 -4.07 32.12
N ALA A 489 -22.49 -3.73 31.07
CA ALA A 489 -21.48 -4.64 30.50
C ALA A 489 -20.39 -4.99 31.54
N PRO A 490 -19.92 -6.24 31.63
CA PRO A 490 -18.79 -6.62 32.46
C PRO A 490 -17.56 -5.78 32.15
N VAL A 491 -16.78 -5.42 33.19
CA VAL A 491 -15.56 -4.62 33.05
C VAL A 491 -14.39 -5.39 33.62
N ILE A 492 -13.29 -5.42 32.84
CA ILE A 492 -12.03 -6.01 33.29
C ILE A 492 -10.88 -5.02 33.12
N GLY A 493 -9.89 -5.10 34.04
CA GLY A 493 -8.64 -4.37 33.94
C GLY A 493 -7.47 -5.32 33.65
N LEU A 494 -6.59 -4.94 32.72
CA LEU A 494 -5.39 -5.70 32.36
C LEU A 494 -4.15 -5.03 32.97
N ALA A 495 -3.44 -5.72 33.89
CA ALA A 495 -2.22 -5.18 34.49
C ALA A 495 -1.02 -5.27 33.55
N LYS A 496 -0.11 -4.27 33.60
CA LYS A 496 1.00 -4.11 32.64
C LYS A 496 2.14 -5.15 32.77
N ARG A 497 2.33 -5.83 33.91
CA ARG A 497 3.55 -6.62 34.19
C ARG A 497 3.40 -8.14 34.25
N ILE A 498 2.20 -8.62 34.54
CA ILE A 498 1.91 -10.05 34.65
C ILE A 498 0.53 -10.20 34.07
N GLU A 499 0.21 -11.24 33.36
CA GLU A 499 -1.08 -11.52 32.73
C GLU A 499 -2.23 -11.57 33.76
N GLU A 500 -2.25 -10.58 34.66
CA GLU A 500 -3.20 -10.40 35.75
C GLU A 500 -4.41 -9.62 35.24
N ILE A 501 -5.57 -10.20 35.40
CA ILE A 501 -6.86 -9.62 35.03
C ILE A 501 -7.64 -9.34 36.31
N TYR A 502 -8.01 -8.08 36.49
CA TYR A 502 -8.92 -7.68 37.55
C TYR A 502 -10.34 -7.67 37.00
N VAL A 503 -11.21 -8.46 37.64
CA VAL A 503 -12.62 -8.55 37.26
C VAL A 503 -13.45 -7.69 38.24
N GLU A 504 -14.49 -7.05 37.72
CA GLU A 504 -15.42 -6.28 38.54
C GLU A 504 -15.91 -7.06 39.77
N GLY A 505 -15.82 -6.45 40.93
CA GLY A 505 -16.27 -7.05 42.22
C GLY A 505 -15.22 -7.92 42.90
N SER A 506 -13.99 -8.03 42.37
CA SER A 506 -12.88 -8.76 42.99
C SER A 506 -11.59 -7.93 42.96
N ASP A 507 -10.98 -7.73 44.12
CA ASP A 507 -9.67 -7.09 44.22
C ASP A 507 -8.50 -8.11 44.04
N VAL A 508 -8.83 -9.37 43.86
CA VAL A 508 -7.85 -10.46 43.64
C VAL A 508 -7.74 -10.66 42.12
N PRO A 509 -6.53 -10.56 41.55
CA PRO A 509 -6.35 -10.77 40.13
C PRO A 509 -6.48 -12.25 39.76
N VAL A 510 -7.03 -12.49 38.58
CA VAL A 510 -7.02 -13.80 37.95
C VAL A 510 -5.85 -13.81 36.97
N VAL A 511 -4.92 -14.76 37.15
CA VAL A 511 -3.81 -14.97 36.18
C VAL A 511 -4.34 -15.76 35.02
N LEU A 512 -4.37 -15.13 33.85
CA LEU A 512 -5.00 -15.68 32.65
C LEU A 512 -4.17 -15.38 31.40
N ASP A 513 -3.51 -16.40 30.86
CA ASP A 513 -2.87 -16.30 29.54
C ASP A 513 -3.92 -16.55 28.46
N HIS A 514 -4.44 -15.47 27.87
CA HIS A 514 -5.42 -15.54 26.81
C HIS A 514 -5.01 -14.71 25.60
N GLN A 515 -4.67 -15.38 24.50
CA GLN A 515 -4.14 -14.77 23.28
C GLN A 515 -5.03 -13.63 22.73
N LEU A 516 -6.36 -13.75 22.83
CA LEU A 516 -7.28 -12.70 22.37
C LEU A 516 -7.16 -11.43 23.22
N LEU A 517 -7.05 -11.53 24.55
CA LEU A 517 -6.88 -10.36 25.41
C LEU A 517 -5.53 -9.67 25.19
N GLN A 518 -4.47 -10.45 25.00
CA GLN A 518 -3.16 -9.90 24.62
C GLN A 518 -3.27 -9.14 23.28
N PHE A 519 -3.91 -9.74 22.28
CA PHE A 519 -4.11 -9.11 20.98
C PHE A 519 -4.96 -7.83 21.08
N ILE A 520 -6.03 -7.83 21.87
CA ILE A 520 -6.88 -6.65 22.12
C ILE A 520 -6.07 -5.52 22.73
N ARG A 521 -5.26 -5.81 23.77
CA ARG A 521 -4.37 -4.84 24.40
C ARG A 521 -3.33 -4.28 23.44
N ASP A 522 -2.62 -5.16 22.75
CA ASP A 522 -1.56 -4.77 21.82
C ASP A 522 -2.10 -3.91 20.67
N GLU A 523 -3.31 -4.18 20.19
CA GLU A 523 -3.96 -3.40 19.14
C GLU A 523 -4.39 -2.01 19.66
N ALA A 524 -4.94 -1.91 20.89
CA ALA A 524 -5.26 -0.63 21.51
C ALA A 524 -4.01 0.23 21.68
N HIS A 525 -2.94 -0.35 22.21
CA HIS A 525 -1.65 0.32 22.37
C HIS A 525 -1.02 0.73 21.02
N ARG A 526 -1.07 -0.14 19.99
CA ARG A 526 -0.62 0.17 18.63
C ARG A 526 -1.37 1.36 18.02
N PHE A 527 -2.68 1.44 18.25
CA PHE A 527 -3.52 2.52 17.74
C PHE A 527 -3.12 3.88 18.32
N VAL A 528 -2.80 3.94 19.62
CA VAL A 528 -2.30 5.14 20.29
C VAL A 528 -0.93 5.56 19.77
N ILE A 529 0.04 4.63 19.70
CA ILE A 529 1.40 4.93 19.25
C ILE A 529 1.43 5.45 17.81
N THR A 530 0.63 4.86 16.93
CA THR A 530 0.54 5.29 15.52
C THR A 530 0.06 6.74 15.42
N TYR A 531 -0.85 7.15 16.28
CA TYR A 531 -1.32 8.53 16.35
C TYR A 531 -0.24 9.50 16.84
N HIS A 532 0.44 9.16 17.93
CA HIS A 532 1.52 10.01 18.47
C HIS A 532 2.62 10.24 17.42
N ARG A 533 3.02 9.21 16.67
CA ARG A 533 4.01 9.35 15.59
C ARG A 533 3.53 10.29 14.48
N SER A 534 2.27 10.20 14.07
CA SER A 534 1.71 11.07 13.02
C SER A 534 1.62 12.52 13.50
N TRP A 535 1.27 12.74 14.76
CA TRP A 535 1.12 14.06 15.37
C TRP A 535 2.47 14.71 15.69
N THR A 536 3.42 13.95 16.21
CA THR A 536 4.79 14.42 16.46
C THR A 536 5.48 14.80 15.15
N ASN A 537 5.29 14.04 14.07
CA ASN A 537 5.78 14.40 12.75
C ASN A 537 5.13 15.69 12.22
N LYS A 538 3.82 15.86 12.39
CA LYS A 538 3.09 17.07 11.97
C LYS A 538 3.55 18.31 12.76
N ARG A 539 3.67 18.18 14.09
CA ARG A 539 4.13 19.27 15.00
C ARG A 539 5.60 19.62 14.77
N ASN A 540 6.50 18.64 14.60
CA ASN A 540 7.91 18.89 14.31
C ASN A 540 8.11 19.54 12.94
N THR A 541 7.23 19.28 11.97
CA THR A 541 7.27 19.93 10.65
C THR A 541 6.70 21.34 10.69
N GLU A 542 5.65 21.58 11.44
CA GLU A 542 5.08 22.94 11.63
C GLU A 542 6.05 23.86 12.41
N SER A 543 6.71 23.35 13.44
CA SER A 543 7.62 24.16 14.27
C SER A 543 8.92 24.57 13.57
N ILE A 544 9.40 23.85 12.57
CA ILE A 544 10.65 24.17 11.86
C ILE A 544 10.50 25.39 10.96
N LEU A 545 9.40 25.53 10.25
CA LEU A 545 9.13 26.66 9.36
C LEU A 545 8.67 27.92 10.13
N ASP A 546 8.05 27.75 11.29
CA ASP A 546 7.59 28.84 12.14
C ASP A 546 8.76 29.62 12.81
N HIS A 547 9.96 29.04 12.85
CA HIS A 547 11.17 29.69 13.36
C HIS A 547 11.92 30.50 12.29
N VAL A 548 11.41 30.58 11.07
CA VAL A 548 12.02 31.32 9.99
C VAL A 548 11.36 32.70 9.87
N GLU A 549 12.15 33.75 10.09
CA GLU A 549 11.66 35.13 9.99
C GLU A 549 11.06 35.40 8.60
N GLY A 550 9.81 35.86 8.60
CA GLY A 550 9.05 36.16 7.36
C GLY A 550 8.21 35.01 6.81
N ILE A 551 8.16 33.86 7.49
CA ILE A 551 7.27 32.74 7.11
C ILE A 551 6.12 32.62 8.11
N GLY A 552 4.98 33.23 7.75
CA GLY A 552 3.72 33.07 8.48
C GLY A 552 2.87 31.92 7.93
N PRO A 553 1.67 31.67 8.53
CA PRO A 553 0.80 30.53 8.18
C PRO A 553 0.47 30.42 6.68
N THR A 554 0.26 31.55 6.02
CA THR A 554 -0.09 31.59 4.58
C THR A 554 1.08 31.12 3.71
N ARG A 555 2.31 31.60 3.98
CA ARG A 555 3.51 31.20 3.24
C ARG A 555 3.90 29.77 3.54
N ARG A 556 3.76 29.34 4.79
CA ARG A 556 3.97 27.95 5.20
C ARG A 556 3.06 26.99 4.42
N ASN A 557 1.77 27.28 4.33
CA ASN A 557 0.83 26.47 3.56
C ASN A 557 1.18 26.46 2.06
N ALA A 558 1.57 27.58 1.48
CA ALA A 558 2.01 27.66 0.10
C ALA A 558 3.27 26.82 -0.18
N LEU A 559 4.24 26.82 0.75
CA LEU A 559 5.42 25.97 0.66
C LEU A 559 5.08 24.48 0.71
N TRP A 560 4.15 24.07 1.59
CA TRP A 560 3.69 22.68 1.66
C TRP A 560 2.85 22.24 0.44
N HIS A 561 2.21 23.16 -0.25
CA HIS A 561 1.55 22.87 -1.53
C HIS A 561 2.55 22.75 -2.68
N ALA A 562 3.64 23.54 -2.65
CA ALA A 562 4.65 23.53 -3.72
C ALA A 562 5.65 22.37 -3.59
N PHE A 563 5.96 21.92 -2.36
CA PHE A 563 6.94 20.86 -2.09
C PHE A 563 6.32 19.69 -1.33
N ARG A 564 6.60 18.48 -1.79
CA ARG A 564 6.02 17.24 -1.21
C ARG A 564 6.63 16.84 0.13
N SER A 565 7.80 17.35 0.47
CA SER A 565 8.51 17.03 1.71
C SER A 565 9.47 18.13 2.15
N LEU A 566 9.80 18.14 3.46
CA LEU A 566 10.81 19.04 4.01
C LEU A 566 12.19 18.82 3.36
N ASP A 567 12.53 17.60 3.00
CA ASP A 567 13.80 17.28 2.35
C ASP A 567 13.86 17.77 0.89
N GLU A 568 12.73 17.92 0.25
CA GLU A 568 12.60 18.56 -1.06
C GLU A 568 12.81 20.09 -0.93
N MET A 569 12.18 20.72 0.07
CA MET A 569 12.40 22.15 0.39
C MET A 569 13.86 22.45 0.73
N LYS A 570 14.55 21.59 1.47
CA LYS A 570 15.98 21.76 1.81
C LYS A 570 16.91 21.65 0.60
N LYS A 571 16.48 20.99 -0.47
CA LYS A 571 17.27 20.82 -1.71
C LYS A 571 16.99 21.92 -2.73
N ALA A 572 15.88 22.65 -2.56
CA ALA A 572 15.45 23.71 -3.44
C ALA A 572 16.44 24.89 -3.41
N THR A 573 16.58 25.55 -4.54
CA THR A 573 17.36 26.79 -4.68
C THR A 573 16.58 27.97 -4.10
N GLU A 574 17.26 29.07 -3.84
CA GLU A 574 16.61 30.30 -3.36
C GLU A 574 15.59 30.81 -4.37
N GLU A 575 15.86 30.65 -5.66
CA GLU A 575 14.96 31.04 -6.75
C GLU A 575 13.70 30.16 -6.80
N GLU A 576 13.82 28.86 -6.61
CA GLU A 576 12.69 27.94 -6.54
C GLU A 576 11.82 28.24 -5.31
N LEU A 577 12.41 28.54 -4.16
CA LEU A 577 11.67 28.96 -2.97
C LEU A 577 10.97 30.32 -3.15
N ALA A 578 11.59 31.24 -3.87
CA ALA A 578 11.01 32.55 -4.17
C ALA A 578 9.87 32.49 -5.20
N SER A 579 9.82 31.45 -6.05
CA SER A 579 8.77 31.25 -7.06
C SER A 579 7.44 30.77 -6.48
N VAL A 580 7.41 30.33 -5.21
CA VAL A 580 6.20 29.85 -4.54
C VAL A 580 5.19 31.00 -4.35
N PRO A 581 3.91 30.84 -4.69
CA PRO A 581 2.89 31.87 -4.54
C PRO A 581 2.86 32.46 -3.11
N GLY A 582 2.97 33.80 -3.00
CA GLY A 582 2.98 34.51 -1.72
C GLY A 582 4.34 34.63 -1.03
N MET A 583 5.40 33.99 -1.56
CA MET A 583 6.77 34.20 -1.11
C MET A 583 7.37 35.49 -1.67
N ASN A 584 8.29 36.11 -0.92
CA ASN A 584 9.11 37.21 -1.41
C ASN A 584 10.59 36.81 -1.29
N LYS A 585 11.46 37.51 -2.02
CA LYS A 585 12.90 37.25 -2.04
C LYS A 585 13.54 37.22 -0.64
N LYS A 586 13.12 38.12 0.28
CA LYS A 586 13.64 38.15 1.65
C LYS A 586 13.28 36.91 2.46
N ALA A 587 12.02 36.44 2.38
CA ALA A 587 11.59 35.23 3.09
C ALA A 587 12.20 33.95 2.49
N ALA A 588 12.37 33.89 1.16
CA ALA A 588 13.06 32.77 0.48
C ALA A 588 14.54 32.71 0.90
N ALA A 589 15.24 33.82 0.92
CA ALA A 589 16.63 33.92 1.40
C ALA A 589 16.78 33.49 2.86
N ASN A 590 15.85 33.91 3.74
CA ASN A 590 15.86 33.52 5.15
C ASN A 590 15.65 32.01 5.31
N LEU A 591 14.71 31.41 4.57
CA LEU A 591 14.46 29.99 4.60
C LEU A 591 15.64 29.18 4.06
N TYR A 592 16.24 29.63 2.97
CA TYR A 592 17.41 29.00 2.37
C TYR A 592 18.61 29.00 3.32
N ARG A 593 18.91 30.17 3.99
CA ARG A 593 19.95 30.25 5.01
C ARG A 593 19.67 29.37 6.22
N PHE A 594 18.45 29.35 6.72
CA PHE A 594 18.04 28.52 7.85
C PHE A 594 18.30 27.04 7.64
N PHE A 595 18.04 26.53 6.43
CA PHE A 595 18.34 25.13 6.10
C PHE A 595 19.83 24.83 5.96
N ARG A 596 20.66 25.82 5.60
CA ARG A 596 22.10 25.65 5.46
C ARG A 596 22.86 25.77 6.78
N LEU A 597 22.50 26.69 7.64
CA LEU A 597 23.08 26.84 8.98
C LEU A 597 22.92 25.55 9.81
N ARG A 598 21.78 24.90 9.76
CA ARG A 598 21.55 23.59 10.43
C ARG A 598 22.31 22.40 9.81
N LYS A 599 22.80 22.56 8.61
CA LYS A 599 23.62 21.52 7.96
C LYS A 599 25.06 21.56 8.47
N ASP A 600 25.54 22.77 8.73
CA ASP A 600 26.89 22.99 9.25
C ASP A 600 27.01 22.61 10.73
N GLU A 601 26.00 22.87 11.57
CA GLU A 601 25.93 22.38 12.96
C GLU A 601 25.94 20.82 13.04
N LYS A 602 25.23 20.13 12.15
CA LYS A 602 25.29 18.66 12.10
C LYS A 602 26.64 18.12 11.62
N GLN A 603 27.35 18.85 10.78
CA GLN A 603 28.70 18.46 10.35
C GLN A 603 29.72 18.72 11.45
N MET A 604 29.56 19.76 12.26
CA MET A 604 30.40 20.03 13.44
C MET A 604 30.22 18.97 14.55
N VAL A 605 28.99 18.52 14.80
CA VAL A 605 28.72 17.46 15.79
C VAL A 605 29.25 16.09 15.31
N ILE A 606 29.23 15.81 14.01
CA ILE A 606 29.79 14.58 13.43
C ILE A 606 31.33 14.62 13.40
N ALA A 607 31.93 15.84 13.36
CA ALA A 607 33.37 16.04 13.40
C ALA A 607 33.96 16.08 14.81
N GLY A 608 33.17 15.91 15.88
CA GLY A 608 33.63 15.82 17.26
C GLY A 608 34.16 17.14 17.86
N ILE A 609 33.81 18.29 17.29
CA ILE A 609 34.17 19.59 17.80
C ILE A 609 33.08 20.05 18.77
N HIS A 610 33.25 19.75 20.06
CA HIS A 610 32.51 20.40 21.15
C HIS A 610 32.98 21.85 21.28
N ALA A 611 32.12 22.80 20.97
CA ALA A 611 32.33 24.20 21.36
C ALA A 611 32.05 24.29 22.87
N ASP A 612 33.12 24.59 23.63
CA ASP A 612 33.08 24.86 25.07
C ASP A 612 32.37 26.20 25.32
N PRO A 613 31.30 26.27 26.12
CA PRO A 613 30.57 27.51 26.36
C PRO A 613 31.16 28.36 27.51
N SER A 614 32.43 28.18 27.91
CA SER A 614 33.05 28.93 29.00
C SER A 614 34.22 29.79 28.53
N GLY A 615 33.91 30.88 27.82
CA GLY A 615 34.92 31.85 27.37
C GLY A 615 34.38 33.26 27.29
N ALA A 616 33.81 33.79 28.37
CA ALA A 616 33.59 35.22 28.53
C ALA A 616 33.70 35.58 30.01
N ASN A 617 34.93 36.02 30.44
CA ASN A 617 35.09 37.16 31.28
C ASN A 617 36.55 37.36 31.72
N GLN A 618 37.01 38.57 31.42
CA GLN A 618 37.91 39.45 32.17
C GLN A 618 39.40 39.48 31.76
N PRO A 619 40.03 40.67 31.92
CA PRO A 619 39.52 42.07 31.98
C PRO A 619 39.97 42.90 30.77
#